data_749ce3ea26a30ebc98bead2ef8b3a75b
#
_entry.id   749ce3ea26a30ebc98bead2ef8b3a75b
#
_cell.length_a   1.000
_cell.length_b   1.000
_cell.length_c   1.000
_cell.angle_alpha   90.00
_cell.angle_beta   90.00
_cell.angle_gamma   90.00
#
_symmetry.space_group_name_H-M   'P 1'
#
loop_
_entity.id
_entity.type
_entity.pdbx_description
1 polymer ?
#
loop_
_entity_poly.entity_id
_entity_poly.type
_entity_poly.pdbx_seq_one_letter_code
_entity_poly.pdbx_strand_id
1 'polypeptide(L)'
;KSYSKTSSNRTYNLWNFQDSIAKKQISKSLDIYESITTNGNSLNLILIYLFNLYYSIYMHSYYNNDSSLNYNFTINKIIQSRIGMYSKKYSQNEIESIISEINTIDFLSKNQSINISNRILCLISNICTGYYDR
;
A
#
# COMPACT_ATOMS: atom_id res chain seq x y z
N LYS A 1 13.76 -1.92 -28.68
CA LYS A 1 13.71 -1.87 -28.14
C LYS A 1 13.77 -2.02 -27.24
N SER A 2 13.94 -2.30 -27.13
CA SER A 2 13.83 -2.54 -26.43
C SER A 2 14.15 -2.29 -25.46
N TYR A 3 14.32 -2.13 -25.24
CA TYR A 3 14.49 -1.94 -24.37
C TYR A 3 14.56 -1.76 -23.37
N SER A 4 15.01 -0.97 -23.41
CA SER A 4 14.77 -0.69 -22.18
C SER A 4 13.91 -1.48 -21.49
N LYS A 5 13.64 -1.95 -22.07
CA LYS A 5 12.91 -2.87 -21.53
C LYS A 5 13.54 -3.79 -20.64
N THR A 6 14.78 -3.84 -20.43
CA THR A 6 15.37 -4.77 -19.54
C THR A 6 14.94 -4.59 -18.15
N SER A 7 14.86 -3.38 -17.72
CA SER A 7 14.33 -3.15 -16.39
C SER A 7 12.84 -3.51 -16.36
N SER A 8 12.20 -3.41 -17.50
CA SER A 8 10.81 -3.77 -17.57
C SER A 8 10.59 -5.27 -17.49
N ASN A 9 11.64 -6.06 -17.63
CA ASN A 9 11.52 -7.49 -17.43
C ASN A 9 11.50 -7.87 -15.97
N ARG A 10 11.79 -6.94 -15.10
CA ARG A 10 11.77 -7.23 -13.69
C ARG A 10 10.34 -7.43 -13.23
N THR A 11 10.10 -8.54 -12.56
CA THR A 11 8.79 -8.86 -12.04
C THR A 11 8.70 -8.41 -10.60
N TYR A 12 7.72 -7.60 -10.32
CA TYR A 12 7.42 -7.18 -8.96
C TYR A 12 6.22 -7.94 -8.43
N ASN A 13 6.18 -8.12 -7.12
CA ASN A 13 5.03 -8.72 -6.47
C ASN A 13 4.40 -7.74 -5.50
N LEU A 14 3.33 -8.18 -4.86
CA LEU A 14 2.55 -7.30 -4.00
C LEU A 14 3.31 -6.85 -2.77
N TRP A 15 4.24 -7.66 -2.25
CA TRP A 15 5.00 -7.19 -1.09
C TRP A 15 6.05 -6.16 -1.50
N ASN A 16 6.57 -6.22 -2.73
CA ASN A 16 7.42 -5.13 -3.23
C ASN A 16 6.66 -3.81 -3.21
N PHE A 17 5.38 -3.87 -3.60
CA PHE A 17 4.53 -2.69 -3.59
C PHE A 17 4.33 -2.17 -2.17
N GLN A 18 4.00 -3.07 -1.25
CA GLN A 18 3.82 -2.68 0.15
C GLN A 18 5.07 -2.01 0.70
N ASP A 19 6.24 -2.58 0.44
CA ASP A 19 7.50 -2.03 0.94
C ASP A 19 7.75 -0.62 0.39
N SER A 20 7.58 -0.45 -0.92
CA SER A 20 7.89 0.84 -1.54
C SER A 20 6.94 1.94 -1.06
N ILE A 21 5.65 1.62 -0.92
CA ILE A 21 4.69 2.65 -0.50
C ILE A 21 4.83 2.94 1.00
N ALA A 22 5.13 1.92 1.80
CA ALA A 22 5.36 2.13 3.23
C ALA A 22 6.54 3.06 3.47
N LYS A 23 7.54 3.00 2.61
CA LYS A 23 8.70 3.87 2.67
C LYS A 23 8.47 5.22 2.02
N LYS A 24 7.30 5.45 1.47
CA LYS A 24 6.93 6.69 0.78
C LYS A 24 7.81 6.98 -0.42
N GLN A 25 8.21 5.94 -1.14
CA GLN A 25 9.02 6.05 -2.35
C GLN A 25 8.10 6.19 -3.56
N ILE A 26 7.80 7.43 -3.95
CA ILE A 26 6.73 7.68 -4.91
C ILE A 26 7.02 7.09 -6.29
N SER A 27 8.18 7.36 -6.87
CA SER A 27 8.47 6.86 -8.21
C SER A 27 8.49 5.35 -8.26
N LYS A 28 9.12 4.73 -7.26
CA LYS A 28 9.19 3.29 -7.20
C LYS A 28 7.82 2.67 -7.00
N SER A 29 6.99 3.28 -6.14
CA SER A 29 5.63 2.78 -5.90
C SER A 29 4.78 2.82 -7.16
N LEU A 30 4.88 3.90 -7.92
CA LEU A 30 4.11 4.02 -9.15
C LEU A 30 4.59 3.04 -10.21
N ASP A 31 5.90 2.84 -10.31
CA ASP A 31 6.44 1.86 -11.25
C ASP A 31 5.99 0.45 -10.90
N ILE A 32 6.05 0.11 -9.61
CA ILE A 32 5.62 -1.21 -9.17
C ILE A 32 4.12 -1.39 -9.37
N TYR A 33 3.34 -0.35 -9.07
CA TYR A 33 1.89 -0.41 -9.27
C TYR A 33 1.57 -0.72 -10.74
N GLU A 34 2.24 -0.03 -11.65
CA GLU A 34 2.03 -0.29 -13.08
C GLU A 34 2.40 -1.74 -13.43
N SER A 35 3.50 -2.22 -12.91
CA SER A 35 3.96 -3.58 -13.17
C SER A 35 2.96 -4.62 -12.66
N ILE A 36 2.50 -4.49 -11.43
CA ILE A 36 1.62 -5.52 -10.86
C ILE A 36 0.23 -5.48 -11.49
N THR A 37 -0.26 -4.30 -11.91
CA THR A 37 -1.54 -4.24 -12.62
C THR A 37 -1.41 -4.80 -14.03
N THR A 38 -0.32 -4.51 -14.72
CA THR A 38 -0.07 -5.05 -16.05
C THR A 38 0.03 -6.57 -16.00
N ASN A 39 0.59 -7.12 -14.92
CA ASN A 39 0.73 -8.56 -14.77
C ASN A 39 -0.55 -9.24 -14.30
N GLY A 40 -1.65 -8.51 -14.20
CA GLY A 40 -2.95 -9.12 -13.98
C GLY A 40 -3.46 -9.11 -12.56
N ASN A 41 -2.75 -8.48 -11.62
CA ASN A 41 -3.28 -8.35 -10.27
C ASN A 41 -4.47 -7.40 -10.28
N SER A 42 -5.57 -7.83 -9.66
CA SER A 42 -6.78 -7.03 -9.64
C SER A 42 -6.61 -5.82 -8.73
N LEU A 43 -7.36 -4.76 -9.03
CA LEU A 43 -7.34 -3.58 -8.19
C LEU A 43 -7.89 -3.89 -6.80
N ASN A 44 -8.86 -4.79 -6.73
CA ASN A 44 -9.41 -5.21 -5.45
C ASN A 44 -8.34 -5.86 -4.56
N LEU A 45 -7.52 -6.71 -5.16
CA LEU A 45 -6.43 -7.37 -4.42
C LEU A 45 -5.41 -6.34 -3.94
N ILE A 46 -5.11 -5.36 -4.78
CA ILE A 46 -4.19 -4.29 -4.39
C ILE A 46 -4.72 -3.52 -3.18
N LEU A 47 -6.02 -3.22 -3.18
CA LEU A 47 -6.63 -2.54 -2.03
C LEU A 47 -6.54 -3.38 -0.76
N ILE A 48 -6.74 -4.69 -0.87
CA ILE A 48 -6.60 -5.58 0.27
C ILE A 48 -5.19 -5.52 0.84
N TYR A 49 -4.18 -5.55 -0.03
CA TYR A 49 -2.80 -5.50 0.42
C TYR A 49 -2.46 -4.15 1.05
N LEU A 50 -3.00 -3.06 0.51
CA LEU A 50 -2.82 -1.74 1.11
C LEU A 50 -3.47 -1.69 2.49
N PHE A 51 -4.69 -2.19 2.61
CA PHE A 51 -5.38 -2.19 3.89
C PHE A 51 -4.59 -2.99 4.92
N ASN A 52 -4.14 -4.19 4.53
CA ASN A 52 -3.41 -5.05 5.46
C ASN A 52 -2.13 -4.38 5.96
N LEU A 53 -1.43 -3.69 5.06
CA LEU A 53 -0.22 -2.98 5.43
C LEU A 53 -0.50 -1.89 6.46
N TYR A 54 -1.44 -1.00 6.16
CA TYR A 54 -1.68 0.14 7.05
C TYR A 54 -2.39 -0.25 8.32
N TYR A 55 -3.23 -1.26 8.28
CA TYR A 55 -3.84 -1.77 9.50
C TYR A 55 -2.76 -2.38 10.40
N SER A 56 -1.79 -3.09 9.83
CA SER A 56 -0.68 -3.66 10.61
C SER A 56 0.18 -2.57 11.23
N ILE A 57 0.45 -1.50 10.47
CA ILE A 57 1.18 -0.36 11.01
C ILE A 57 0.41 0.27 12.17
N TYR A 58 -0.89 0.44 11.98
CA TYR A 58 -1.76 1.00 13.01
C TYR A 58 -1.73 0.15 14.29
N MET A 59 -1.90 -1.16 14.14
CA MET A 59 -1.91 -2.06 15.28
C MET A 59 -0.58 -2.05 16.01
N HIS A 60 0.52 -2.05 15.26
CA HIS A 60 1.84 -1.98 15.86
C HIS A 60 2.03 -0.71 16.67
N SER A 61 1.56 0.41 16.15
CA SER A 61 1.80 1.72 16.75
C SER A 61 0.96 1.96 18.00
N TYR A 62 -0.29 1.45 18.00
CA TYR A 62 -1.25 1.87 19.00
C TYR A 62 -1.74 0.76 19.90
N TYR A 63 -1.33 -0.46 19.63
CA TYR A 63 -1.60 -1.59 20.50
C TYR A 63 -0.30 -2.22 20.99
N ASN A 64 0.77 -1.45 20.88
CA ASN A 64 2.05 -1.66 21.55
C ASN A 64 2.69 -3.00 21.34
N ASN A 65 2.75 -3.43 20.13
CA ASN A 65 3.54 -4.60 19.85
C ASN A 65 3.13 -5.80 20.65
N ASP A 66 1.86 -5.86 21.02
CA ASP A 66 1.37 -7.05 21.68
C ASP A 66 1.63 -8.23 20.75
N SER A 67 2.52 -9.11 21.16
CA SER A 67 2.89 -10.24 20.31
C SER A 67 1.73 -11.20 20.14
N SER A 68 0.69 -11.11 20.96
CA SER A 68 -0.49 -11.91 20.78
C SER A 68 -1.39 -11.37 19.67
N LEU A 69 -1.14 -10.14 19.21
CA LEU A 69 -1.88 -9.61 18.09
C LEU A 69 -1.54 -10.42 16.84
N ASN A 70 -2.56 -10.89 16.21
CA ASN A 70 -2.40 -11.73 15.06
C ASN A 70 -2.49 -10.92 13.79
N TYR A 71 -1.35 -10.69 13.16
CA TYR A 71 -1.32 -9.99 11.87
C TYR A 71 -1.61 -11.00 10.77
N ASN A 72 -2.64 -11.79 10.93
CA ASN A 72 -2.86 -12.89 10.01
C ASN A 72 -3.56 -12.45 8.75
N PHE A 73 -3.09 -11.38 8.18
CA PHE A 73 -3.50 -10.94 6.88
C PHE A 73 -2.51 -11.47 5.85
N THR A 74 -2.63 -11.00 4.65
CA THR A 74 -1.70 -11.38 3.59
C THR A 74 -0.44 -10.54 3.70
N ILE A 75 0.27 -10.67 4.80
CA ILE A 75 1.53 -9.95 5.00
C ILE A 75 2.64 -10.97 5.13
N ASN A 76 3.63 -10.89 4.26
CA ASN A 76 4.72 -11.83 4.35
C ASN A 76 5.66 -11.46 5.50
N LYS A 77 6.55 -12.39 5.81
CA LYS A 77 7.42 -12.23 6.98
C LYS A 77 8.37 -11.06 6.84
N ILE A 78 8.78 -10.74 5.62
CA ILE A 78 9.68 -9.62 5.40
C ILE A 78 8.99 -8.32 5.76
N ILE A 79 7.75 -8.14 5.29
CA ILE A 79 6.98 -6.94 5.63
C ILE A 79 6.71 -6.89 7.12
N GLN A 80 6.36 -8.01 7.73
CA GLN A 80 6.13 -8.05 9.17
C GLN A 80 7.34 -7.56 9.95
N SER A 81 8.53 -7.96 9.52
CA SER A 81 9.76 -7.57 10.21
C SER A 81 10.06 -6.07 10.07
N ARG A 82 9.44 -5.41 9.11
CA ARG A 82 9.68 -4.00 8.82
C ARG A 82 8.60 -3.07 9.35
N ILE A 83 7.53 -3.62 9.93
CA ILE A 83 6.40 -2.81 10.37
C ILE A 83 6.84 -1.73 11.37
N GLY A 84 7.71 -2.07 12.31
CA GLY A 84 8.21 -1.10 13.28
C GLY A 84 8.96 0.06 12.62
N MET A 85 9.75 -0.24 11.60
CA MET A 85 10.46 0.79 10.86
C MET A 85 9.48 1.67 10.08
N TYR A 86 8.53 1.05 9.40
CA TYR A 86 7.53 1.79 8.64
C TYR A 86 6.74 2.73 9.54
N SER A 87 6.36 2.26 10.73
CA SER A 87 5.47 3.03 11.61
C SER A 87 6.06 4.37 11.99
N LYS A 88 7.38 4.49 11.97
CA LYS A 88 8.05 5.75 12.32
C LYS A 88 7.85 6.84 11.28
N LYS A 89 7.36 6.49 10.10
CA LYS A 89 7.17 7.44 9.02
C LYS A 89 5.75 8.02 8.98
N TYR A 90 4.91 7.63 9.93
CA TYR A 90 3.49 8.00 9.88
C TYR A 90 3.02 8.52 11.23
N SER A 91 2.23 9.60 11.18
CA SER A 91 1.50 10.04 12.38
C SER A 91 0.21 9.21 12.50
N GLN A 92 -0.41 9.27 13.68
CA GLN A 92 -1.67 8.56 13.88
C GLN A 92 -2.75 9.08 12.93
N ASN A 93 -2.88 10.40 12.82
CA ASN A 93 -3.87 10.98 11.92
C ASN A 93 -3.65 10.54 10.48
N GLU A 94 -2.38 10.48 10.10
CA GLU A 94 -2.03 10.05 8.74
C GLU A 94 -2.48 8.62 8.47
N ILE A 95 -2.19 7.71 9.40
CA ILE A 95 -2.57 6.31 9.24
C ILE A 95 -4.09 6.17 9.18
N GLU A 96 -4.79 6.86 10.07
CA GLU A 96 -6.25 6.79 10.11
C GLU A 96 -6.87 7.33 8.83
N SER A 97 -6.31 8.43 8.31
CA SER A 97 -6.79 8.99 7.05
C SER A 97 -6.57 8.04 5.88
N ILE A 98 -5.41 7.39 5.85
CA ILE A 98 -5.10 6.44 4.79
C ILE A 98 -6.06 5.26 4.83
N ILE A 99 -6.29 4.69 6.00
CA ILE A 99 -7.21 3.57 6.15
C ILE A 99 -8.63 3.97 5.75
N SER A 100 -9.05 5.17 6.16
CA SER A 100 -10.35 5.69 5.79
C SER A 100 -10.49 5.83 4.28
N GLU A 101 -9.46 6.32 3.62
CA GLU A 101 -9.50 6.50 2.17
C GLU A 101 -9.53 5.15 1.45
N ILE A 102 -8.76 4.17 1.94
CA ILE A 102 -8.79 2.83 1.36
C ILE A 102 -10.22 2.26 1.44
N ASN A 103 -10.86 2.41 2.59
CA ASN A 103 -12.21 1.92 2.77
C ASN A 103 -13.21 2.64 1.87
N THR A 104 -13.02 3.95 1.67
CA THR A 104 -13.85 4.72 0.76
C THR A 104 -13.72 4.22 -0.68
N ILE A 105 -12.49 3.99 -1.12
CA ILE A 105 -12.26 3.49 -2.48
C ILE A 105 -12.89 2.12 -2.64
N ASP A 106 -12.74 1.25 -1.65
CA ASP A 106 -13.33 -0.08 -1.69
C ASP A 106 -14.85 -0.01 -1.79
N PHE A 107 -15.46 0.84 -0.98
CA PHE A 107 -16.91 1.03 -1.02
C PHE A 107 -17.37 1.51 -2.40
N LEU A 108 -16.70 2.52 -2.94
CA LEU A 108 -17.05 3.08 -4.24
C LEU A 108 -16.87 2.05 -5.34
N SER A 109 -15.86 1.21 -5.25
CA SER A 109 -15.61 0.19 -6.28
C SER A 109 -16.73 -0.82 -6.36
N LYS A 110 -17.46 -1.03 -5.27
CA LYS A 110 -18.53 -2.02 -5.21
C LYS A 110 -19.89 -1.42 -5.49
N ASN A 111 -20.04 -0.11 -5.34
CA ASN A 111 -21.35 0.52 -5.38
C ASN A 111 -21.51 1.54 -6.50
N GLN A 112 -20.46 1.88 -7.19
CA GLN A 112 -20.52 2.89 -8.26
C GLN A 112 -19.55 2.50 -9.37
N SER A 113 -19.88 2.98 -10.57
CA SER A 113 -19.00 2.79 -11.71
C SER A 113 -18.04 3.96 -11.77
N ILE A 114 -16.91 3.83 -11.11
CA ILE A 114 -15.89 4.89 -11.09
C ILE A 114 -14.55 4.33 -11.52
N ASN A 115 -13.64 5.23 -11.85
CA ASN A 115 -12.30 4.82 -12.23
C ASN A 115 -11.46 4.59 -10.99
N ILE A 116 -11.47 3.35 -10.51
CA ILE A 116 -10.78 2.97 -9.29
C ILE A 116 -9.27 3.12 -9.44
N SER A 117 -8.74 2.83 -10.63
CA SER A 117 -7.30 2.95 -10.84
C SER A 117 -6.81 4.38 -10.59
N ASN A 118 -7.53 5.37 -11.07
CA ASN A 118 -7.15 6.76 -10.82
C ASN A 118 -7.19 7.09 -9.34
N ARG A 119 -8.18 6.56 -8.63
CA ARG A 119 -8.26 6.81 -7.20
C ARG A 119 -7.11 6.18 -6.45
N ILE A 120 -6.69 4.98 -6.85
CA ILE A 120 -5.54 4.32 -6.24
C ILE A 120 -4.26 5.10 -6.54
N LEU A 121 -4.12 5.60 -7.78
CA LEU A 121 -2.97 6.42 -8.12
C LEU A 121 -2.89 7.69 -7.26
N CYS A 122 -4.03 8.34 -7.04
CA CYS A 122 -4.06 9.49 -6.16
C CYS A 122 -3.71 9.13 -4.74
N LEU A 123 -4.21 7.97 -4.26
CA LEU A 123 -3.89 7.50 -2.93
C LEU A 123 -2.39 7.28 -2.77
N ILE A 124 -1.75 6.62 -3.74
CA ILE A 124 -0.31 6.39 -3.71
C ILE A 124 0.44 7.71 -3.62
N SER A 125 0.08 8.67 -4.48
CA SER A 125 0.73 9.97 -4.50
C SER A 125 0.55 10.69 -3.18
N ASN A 126 -0.66 10.67 -2.64
CA ASN A 126 -0.96 11.36 -1.39
C ASN A 126 -0.22 10.76 -0.19
N ILE A 127 -0.10 9.44 -0.17
CA ILE A 127 0.66 8.78 0.88
C ILE A 127 2.12 9.20 0.80
N CYS A 128 2.70 9.11 -0.38
CA CYS A 128 4.15 9.32 -0.54
C CYS A 128 4.56 10.77 -0.35
N THR A 129 3.66 11.72 -0.62
CA THR A 129 3.97 13.14 -0.47
C THR A 129 3.60 13.70 0.89
N GLY A 130 3.04 12.87 1.78
CA GLY A 130 2.67 13.33 3.11
C GLY A 130 1.40 14.15 3.15
N TYR A 131 0.56 14.02 2.13
CA TYR A 131 -0.68 14.79 2.04
C TYR A 131 -1.56 14.60 3.28
N TYR A 132 -1.63 13.37 3.79
CA TYR A 132 -2.51 13.06 4.92
C TYR A 132 -1.93 13.49 6.26
N ASP A 133 -0.71 13.97 6.28
CA ASP A 133 -0.07 14.43 7.51
C ASP A 133 -0.27 15.91 7.76
N ARG A 134 -1.18 16.54 7.04
CA ARG A 134 -1.44 17.97 7.17
C ARG A 134 -2.47 18.30 8.22
#